data_a7a6b468e59b707294b95aa3901cb5a2
#
_entry.id   a7a6b468e59b707294b95aa3901cb5a2
#
_cell.length_a   1.000
_cell.length_b   1.000
_cell.length_c   1.000
_cell.angle_alpha   90.00
_cell.angle_beta   90.00
_cell.angle_gamma   90.00
#
_symmetry.space_group_name_H-M   'P 1'
#
loop_
_entity.id
_entity.type
_entity.pdbx_description
1 polymer ?
#
loop_
_entity_poly.entity_id
_entity_poly.type
_entity_poly.pdbx_seq_one_letter_code
_entity_poly.pdbx_strand_id
1 'polypeptide(L)'
;MDKRMTGVIGEKLTCKYYREKGYRLLSVNYHSRFGEIDVIAQKNDVIVFCEVKTRSEKTYYSPKEAVTAAKQTKIKNTALIYIDENKLDKYSVRFDVSEVYSKDNRYKLNIIENAFE
;
A
#
# COMPACT_ATOMS: atom_id res chain seq x y z
N MET A 1 8.63 -7.39 19.66
CA MET A 1 9.15 -7.33 18.27
C MET A 1 9.42 -5.88 17.88
N ASP A 2 10.53 -5.63 17.24
CA ASP A 2 10.88 -4.29 16.75
C ASP A 2 9.86 -3.83 15.71
N LYS A 3 9.36 -2.60 15.85
CA LYS A 3 8.40 -2.01 14.92
C LYS A 3 8.93 -1.94 13.48
N ARG A 4 10.24 -1.70 13.32
CA ARG A 4 10.85 -1.67 11.98
C ARG A 4 10.84 -3.04 11.33
N MET A 5 11.14 -4.08 12.09
CA MET A 5 11.09 -5.46 11.58
C MET A 5 9.68 -5.85 11.16
N THR A 6 8.70 -5.47 11.97
CA THR A 6 7.29 -5.74 11.65
C THR A 6 6.87 -5.02 10.37
N GLY A 7 7.30 -3.76 10.20
CA GLY A 7 7.02 -3.00 8.98
C GLY A 7 7.66 -3.63 7.75
N VAL A 8 8.91 -4.07 7.86
CA VAL A 8 9.62 -4.74 6.76
C VAL A 8 8.90 -6.04 6.37
N ILE A 9 8.46 -6.82 7.34
CA ILE A 9 7.71 -8.05 7.10
C ILE A 9 6.41 -7.73 6.37
N GLY A 10 5.67 -6.70 6.80
CA GLY A 10 4.43 -6.28 6.16
C GLY A 10 4.62 -5.89 4.71
N GLU A 11 5.66 -5.13 4.41
CA GLU A 11 5.96 -4.73 3.05
C GLU A 11 6.32 -5.94 2.18
N LYS A 12 7.13 -6.87 2.70
CA LYS A 12 7.50 -8.08 1.96
C LYS A 12 6.30 -8.97 1.65
N LEU A 13 5.41 -9.14 2.61
CA LEU A 13 4.19 -9.93 2.42
C LEU A 13 3.27 -9.27 1.39
N THR A 14 3.16 -7.95 1.42
CA THR A 14 2.36 -7.19 0.47
C THR A 14 2.93 -7.32 -0.95
N CYS A 15 4.24 -7.19 -1.10
CA CYS A 15 4.91 -7.36 -2.39
C CYS A 15 4.69 -8.77 -2.93
N LYS A 16 4.82 -9.78 -2.09
CA LYS A 16 4.59 -11.17 -2.47
C LYS A 16 3.15 -11.37 -2.97
N TYR A 17 2.19 -10.79 -2.24
CA TYR A 17 0.77 -10.86 -2.62
C TYR A 17 0.56 -10.33 -4.04
N TYR A 18 1.05 -9.13 -4.32
CA TYR A 18 0.86 -8.52 -5.63
C TYR A 18 1.55 -9.32 -6.74
N ARG A 19 2.76 -9.81 -6.50
CA ARG A 19 3.46 -10.65 -7.49
C ARG A 19 2.67 -11.92 -7.79
N GLU A 20 2.16 -12.58 -6.76
CA GLU A 20 1.37 -13.81 -6.94
C GLU A 20 0.07 -13.56 -7.68
N LYS A 21 -0.48 -12.35 -7.61
CA LYS A 21 -1.69 -11.97 -8.34
C LYS A 21 -1.38 -11.46 -9.75
N GLY A 22 -0.15 -11.51 -10.17
CA GLY A 22 0.25 -11.13 -11.53
C GLY A 22 0.63 -9.67 -11.70
N TYR A 23 0.80 -8.92 -10.61
CA TYR A 23 1.24 -7.53 -10.68
C TYR A 23 2.75 -7.45 -10.83
N ARG A 24 3.20 -6.44 -11.53
CA ARG A 24 4.60 -6.06 -11.59
C ARG A 24 4.84 -5.00 -10.53
N LEU A 25 5.87 -5.17 -9.70
CA LEU A 25 6.24 -4.16 -8.72
C LEU A 25 7.01 -3.05 -9.41
N LEU A 26 6.55 -1.82 -9.23
CA LEU A 26 7.19 -0.65 -9.82
C LEU A 26 8.10 0.05 -8.83
N SER A 27 7.71 0.13 -7.56
CA SER A 27 8.50 0.79 -6.54
C SER A 27 8.08 0.31 -5.14
N VAL A 28 9.04 0.32 -4.23
CA VAL A 28 8.82 0.03 -2.80
C VAL A 28 9.43 1.20 -2.03
N ASN A 29 8.69 1.72 -1.06
CA ASN A 29 9.11 2.87 -0.25
C ASN A 29 9.45 4.10 -1.10
N TYR A 30 8.52 4.48 -1.97
CA TYR A 30 8.68 5.68 -2.79
C TYR A 30 8.44 6.93 -1.94
N HIS A 31 9.35 7.88 -2.00
CA HIS A 31 9.31 9.11 -1.22
C HIS A 31 9.14 10.35 -2.10
N SER A 32 8.37 11.31 -1.60
CA SER A 32 8.27 12.64 -2.19
C SER A 32 8.28 13.68 -1.07
N ARG A 33 8.29 14.95 -1.44
CA ARG A 33 8.17 16.03 -0.45
C ARG A 33 6.82 16.04 0.28
N PHE A 34 5.80 15.38 -0.26
CA PHE A 34 4.47 15.33 0.35
C PHE A 34 4.26 14.10 1.25
N GLY A 35 5.11 13.09 1.13
CA GLY A 35 4.94 11.86 1.88
C GLY A 35 5.55 10.67 1.17
N GLU A 36 5.08 9.48 1.53
CA GLU A 36 5.62 8.23 0.98
C GLU A 36 4.50 7.27 0.62
N ILE A 37 4.81 6.33 -0.27
CA ILE A 37 3.92 5.23 -0.63
C ILE A 37 4.71 3.94 -0.47
N ASP A 38 4.13 3.00 0.28
CA ASP A 38 4.85 1.77 0.66
C ASP A 38 5.09 0.84 -0.53
N VAL A 39 4.08 0.62 -1.36
CA VAL A 39 4.19 -0.28 -2.53
C VAL A 39 3.44 0.32 -3.71
N ILE A 40 4.09 0.31 -4.87
CA ILE A 40 3.47 0.70 -6.13
C ILE A 40 3.57 -0.49 -7.08
N ALA A 41 2.44 -0.91 -7.63
CA ALA A 41 2.36 -2.08 -8.51
C ALA A 41 1.49 -1.80 -9.72
N GLN A 42 1.66 -2.60 -10.77
CA GLN A 42 0.94 -2.44 -12.02
C GLN A 42 0.44 -3.80 -12.51
N LYS A 43 -0.80 -3.80 -12.97
CA LYS A 43 -1.34 -4.94 -13.69
C LYS A 43 -2.25 -4.41 -14.80
N ASN A 44 -1.98 -4.83 -16.05
CA ASN A 44 -2.68 -4.30 -17.22
C ASN A 44 -2.57 -2.76 -17.26
N ASP A 45 -3.69 -2.06 -17.30
CA ASP A 45 -3.73 -0.59 -17.37
C ASP A 45 -4.00 0.07 -16.01
N VAL A 46 -3.80 -0.67 -14.91
CA VAL A 46 -4.05 -0.16 -13.57
C VAL A 46 -2.74 -0.03 -12.80
N ILE A 47 -2.51 1.14 -12.21
CA ILE A 47 -1.43 1.37 -11.25
C ILE A 47 -2.05 1.40 -9.86
N VAL A 48 -1.52 0.57 -8.97
CA VAL A 48 -1.98 0.48 -7.58
C VAL A 48 -0.96 1.16 -6.67
N PHE A 49 -1.45 2.07 -5.83
CA PHE A 49 -0.67 2.70 -4.76
C PHE A 49 -1.18 2.13 -3.45
N CYS A 50 -0.32 1.41 -2.74
CA CYS A 50 -0.72 0.65 -1.55
C CYS A 50 -0.05 1.17 -0.29
N GLU A 51 -0.86 1.43 0.74
CA GLU A 51 -0.41 1.74 2.09
C GLU A 51 -0.40 0.44 2.89
N VAL A 52 0.72 0.15 3.57
CA VAL A 52 0.85 -1.04 4.40
C VAL A 52 0.65 -0.66 5.86
N LYS A 53 -0.31 -1.29 6.51
CA LYS A 53 -0.62 -1.11 7.93
C LYS A 53 -0.33 -2.40 8.68
N THR A 54 0.64 -2.38 9.57
CA THR A 54 1.03 -3.55 10.35
C THR A 54 0.56 -3.39 11.78
N ARG A 55 -0.07 -4.42 12.32
CA ARG A 55 -0.66 -4.42 13.67
C ARG A 55 -0.39 -5.73 14.37
N SER A 56 -0.41 -5.71 15.70
CA SER A 56 -0.27 -6.94 16.50
C SER A 56 -1.55 -7.77 16.49
N GLU A 57 -2.71 -7.12 16.33
CA GLU A 57 -4.01 -7.79 16.27
C GLU A 57 -4.91 -7.09 15.26
N LYS A 58 -5.88 -7.83 14.72
CA LYS A 58 -6.85 -7.25 13.82
C LYS A 58 -7.79 -6.33 14.58
N THR A 59 -7.89 -5.09 14.17
CA THR A 59 -8.82 -4.13 14.73
C THR A 59 -10.04 -4.02 13.82
N TYR A 60 -11.21 -3.88 14.46
CA TYR A 60 -12.47 -3.78 13.75
C TYR A 60 -12.79 -2.31 13.47
N TYR A 61 -12.42 -1.85 12.28
CA TYR A 61 -12.80 -0.55 11.79
C TYR A 61 -12.90 -0.61 10.26
N SER A 62 -13.55 0.36 9.68
CA SER A 62 -13.75 0.37 8.23
C SER A 62 -12.43 0.60 7.49
N PRO A 63 -12.30 0.15 6.25
CA PRO A 63 -11.10 0.41 5.43
C PRO A 63 -10.76 1.90 5.35
N LYS A 64 -11.77 2.76 5.30
CA LYS A 64 -11.55 4.21 5.25
C LYS A 64 -10.91 4.75 6.52
N GLU A 65 -11.17 4.11 7.66
CA GLU A 65 -10.59 4.50 8.94
C GLU A 65 -9.14 4.04 9.10
N ALA A 66 -8.73 3.04 8.30
CA ALA A 66 -7.35 2.55 8.33
C ALA A 66 -6.35 3.63 7.93
N VAL A 67 -6.77 4.56 7.09
CA VAL A 67 -5.94 5.67 6.63
C VAL A 67 -6.72 6.97 6.80
N THR A 68 -6.19 7.89 7.60
CA THR A 68 -6.84 9.17 7.87
C THR A 68 -6.98 10.00 6.60
N ALA A 69 -7.92 10.96 6.61
CA ALA A 69 -8.11 11.88 5.48
C ALA A 69 -6.82 12.64 5.15
N ALA A 70 -6.08 13.07 6.17
CA ALA A 70 -4.81 13.78 5.97
C ALA A 70 -3.77 12.87 5.29
N LYS A 71 -3.68 11.62 5.72
CA LYS A 71 -2.77 10.65 5.11
C LYS A 71 -3.18 10.33 3.68
N GLN A 72 -4.48 10.19 3.42
CA GLN A 72 -4.97 9.96 2.06
C GLN A 72 -4.56 11.08 1.11
N THR A 73 -4.66 12.34 1.57
CA THR A 73 -4.23 13.50 0.79
C THR A 73 -2.74 13.42 0.45
N LYS A 74 -1.91 13.07 1.42
CA LYS A 74 -0.47 12.91 1.22
C LYS A 74 -0.15 11.81 0.21
N ILE A 75 -0.84 10.69 0.31
CA ILE A 75 -0.68 9.56 -0.63
C ILE A 75 -1.07 9.98 -2.04
N LYS A 76 -2.22 10.66 -2.19
CA LYS A 76 -2.69 11.11 -3.50
C LYS A 76 -1.73 12.10 -4.14
N ASN A 77 -1.22 13.05 -3.38
CA ASN A 77 -0.24 14.02 -3.89
C ASN A 77 1.07 13.34 -4.29
N THR A 78 1.54 12.39 -3.49
CA THR A 78 2.73 11.61 -3.80
C THR A 78 2.52 10.76 -5.06
N ALA A 79 1.34 10.16 -5.21
CA ALA A 79 0.99 9.37 -6.39
C ALA A 79 1.01 10.22 -7.66
N LEU A 80 0.50 11.46 -7.60
CA LEU A 80 0.53 12.38 -8.73
C LEU A 80 1.95 12.66 -9.20
N ILE A 81 2.87 12.86 -8.25
CA ILE A 81 4.28 13.06 -8.58
C ILE A 81 4.85 11.83 -9.28
N TYR A 82 4.58 10.64 -8.76
CA TYR A 82 5.06 9.40 -9.36
C TYR A 82 4.53 9.22 -10.79
N ILE A 83 3.23 9.46 -10.97
CA ILE A 83 2.58 9.36 -12.28
C ILE A 83 3.22 10.32 -13.28
N ASP A 84 3.44 11.55 -12.86
CA ASP A 84 4.03 12.59 -13.71
C ASP A 84 5.49 12.25 -14.08
N GLU A 85 6.30 11.88 -13.09
CA GLU A 85 7.70 11.55 -13.32
C GLU A 85 7.88 10.35 -14.25
N ASN A 86 6.97 9.40 -14.21
CA ASN A 86 7.04 8.15 -14.97
C ASN A 86 6.13 8.13 -16.20
N LYS A 87 5.47 9.24 -16.49
CA LYS A 87 4.59 9.40 -17.67
C LYS A 87 3.50 8.34 -17.72
N LEU A 88 2.81 8.15 -16.59
CA LEU A 88 1.79 7.13 -16.43
C LEU A 88 0.37 7.68 -16.45
N ASP A 89 0.17 8.87 -16.99
CA ASP A 89 -1.12 9.57 -16.98
C ASP A 89 -2.22 8.86 -17.75
N LYS A 90 -1.88 7.90 -18.62
CA LYS A 90 -2.86 7.11 -19.37
C LYS A 90 -3.40 5.91 -18.56
N TYR A 91 -2.80 5.60 -17.43
CA TYR A 91 -3.19 4.47 -16.61
C TYR A 91 -4.32 4.84 -15.66
N SER A 92 -5.15 3.85 -15.35
CA SER A 92 -6.10 3.98 -14.24
C SER A 92 -5.34 3.88 -12.93
N VAL A 93 -5.87 4.50 -11.87
CA VAL A 93 -5.22 4.54 -10.56
C VAL A 93 -6.14 3.92 -9.53
N ARG A 94 -5.57 3.12 -8.65
CA ARG A 94 -6.30 2.51 -7.53
C ARG A 94 -5.49 2.66 -6.25
N PHE A 95 -6.16 2.98 -5.15
CA PHE A 95 -5.53 3.09 -3.84
C PHE A 95 -5.96 1.92 -2.96
N ASP A 96 -4.99 1.10 -2.57
CA ASP A 96 -5.22 -0.08 -1.75
C ASP A 96 -4.63 0.12 -0.35
N VAL A 97 -5.17 -0.62 0.61
CA VAL A 97 -4.60 -0.73 1.96
C VAL A 97 -4.30 -2.18 2.22
N SER A 98 -3.07 -2.47 2.62
CA SER A 98 -2.66 -3.80 3.04
C SER A 98 -2.61 -3.84 4.56
N GLU A 99 -3.54 -4.56 5.17
CA GLU A 99 -3.52 -4.78 6.62
C GLU A 99 -2.76 -6.06 6.91
N VAL A 100 -1.65 -5.92 7.63
CA VAL A 100 -0.82 -7.06 8.05
C VAL A 100 -0.91 -7.16 9.56
N TYR A 101 -1.32 -8.30 10.07
CA TYR A 101 -1.44 -8.50 11.51
C TYR A 101 -0.92 -9.87 11.91
N SER A 102 -0.42 -9.95 13.14
CA SER A 102 0.07 -11.22 13.67
C SER A 102 -1.02 -11.85 14.56
N LYS A 103 -1.17 -13.15 14.42
CA LYS A 103 -2.08 -13.94 15.23
C LYS A 103 -1.48 -15.34 15.38
N ASP A 104 -1.38 -15.81 16.63
CA ASP A 104 -0.86 -17.15 16.93
C ASP A 104 0.52 -17.39 16.31
N ASN A 105 1.43 -16.41 16.44
CA ASN A 105 2.78 -16.43 15.89
C ASN A 105 2.85 -16.53 14.37
N ARG A 106 1.77 -16.15 13.70
CA ARG A 106 1.71 -16.12 12.24
C ARG A 106 1.28 -14.73 11.77
N TYR A 107 1.76 -14.36 10.58
CA TYR A 107 1.32 -13.13 9.94
C TYR A 107 0.19 -13.41 8.99
N LYS A 108 -0.82 -12.57 9.03
CA LYS A 108 -1.97 -12.63 8.11
C LYS A 108 -2.06 -11.33 7.34
N LEU A 109 -2.51 -11.44 6.11
CA LEU A 109 -2.61 -10.32 5.19
C LEU A 109 -4.06 -10.15 4.75
N ASN A 110 -4.55 -8.93 4.83
CA ASN A 110 -5.85 -8.57 4.27
C ASN A 110 -5.67 -7.36 3.35
N ILE A 111 -5.83 -7.58 2.06
CA ILE A 111 -5.74 -6.50 1.07
C ILE A 111 -7.13 -5.92 0.84
N ILE A 112 -7.25 -4.62 1.05
CA ILE A 112 -8.48 -3.89 0.78
C ILE A 112 -8.25 -3.10 -0.51
N GLU A 113 -8.82 -3.61 -1.60
CA GLU A 113 -8.70 -2.96 -2.89
C GLU A 113 -9.61 -1.72 -2.93
N ASN A 114 -9.11 -0.68 -3.58
CA ASN A 114 -9.87 0.55 -3.76
C ASN A 114 -10.40 1.09 -2.42
N ALA A 115 -9.53 1.11 -1.43
CA ALA A 115 -9.88 1.50 -0.06
C ALA A 115 -10.33 2.96 0.05
N PHE A 116 -9.83 3.82 -0.83
CA PHE A 116 -10.24 5.22 -0.92
C PHE A 116 -9.97 5.74 -2.33
N GLU A 117 -10.56 6.89 -2.62
CA GLU A 117 -10.42 7.55 -3.93
C GLU A 117 -9.72 8.88 -3.83
#